data_6dc024d8cf3720452a7b5d41667248e9
#
_entry.id   6dc024d8cf3720452a7b5d41667248e9
#
_cell.length_a   1.000
_cell.length_b   1.000
_cell.length_c   1.000
_cell.angle_alpha   90.00
_cell.angle_beta   90.00
_cell.angle_gamma   90.00
#
_symmetry.space_group_name_H-M   'P 1'
#
loop_
_entity.id
_entity.type
_entity.pdbx_description
1 polymer ?
#
loop_
_entity_poly.entity_id
_entity_poly.type
_entity_poly.pdbx_seq_one_letter_code
_entity_poly.pdbx_strand_id
1 'polypeptide(L)'
;MIRLGLTGSIGMGKSTTARMFADAGVPVHDSDAAVHALYAGRAAPLIEAAFPGTVREGVVDRALLGERVLGDAAELKRLEAIVHPLVAEEERVFITRAKASGAPLVVLDIPLLFEIDALDRVDRVLVVTAPEKVQRERVLARPGMTEARFEAIRAKQVPDRVKRARADFIIDTSLGMDCARAKVADLISVLAPQAADA
;
A
#
# COMPACT_ATOMS: atom_id res chain seq x y z
N MET A 1 18.43 7.86 5.13
CA MET A 1 17.16 7.12 5.37
C MET A 1 16.72 6.48 4.07
N ILE A 2 16.55 5.18 4.05
CA ILE A 2 16.09 4.41 2.88
C ILE A 2 14.55 4.36 2.90
N ARG A 3 13.92 4.57 1.73
CA ARG A 3 12.48 4.39 1.52
C ARG A 3 12.26 3.04 0.83
N LEU A 4 11.77 2.06 1.56
CA LEU A 4 11.45 0.72 1.05
C LEU A 4 9.98 0.67 0.61
N GLY A 5 9.72 0.53 -0.68
CA GLY A 5 8.38 0.32 -1.22
C GLY A 5 7.96 -1.13 -1.02
N LEU A 6 6.93 -1.35 -0.21
CA LEU A 6 6.34 -2.67 0.00
C LEU A 6 5.11 -2.82 -0.90
N THR A 7 5.12 -3.84 -1.75
CA THR A 7 4.01 -4.12 -2.65
C THR A 7 3.79 -5.64 -2.82
N GLY A 8 2.70 -5.99 -3.45
CA GLY A 8 2.33 -7.37 -3.74
C GLY A 8 0.89 -7.47 -4.20
N SER A 9 0.58 -8.48 -5.00
CA SER A 9 -0.77 -8.69 -5.49
C SER A 9 -1.74 -9.09 -4.37
N ILE A 10 -3.04 -8.99 -4.63
CA ILE A 10 -4.07 -9.39 -3.67
C ILE A 10 -3.78 -10.79 -3.09
N GLY A 11 -3.89 -10.95 -1.77
CA GLY A 11 -3.69 -12.26 -1.09
C GLY A 11 -2.24 -12.67 -0.86
N MET A 12 -1.26 -11.87 -1.29
CA MET A 12 0.18 -12.18 -1.16
C MET A 12 0.78 -11.88 0.22
N GLY A 13 -0.01 -11.40 1.20
CA GLY A 13 0.47 -11.22 2.58
C GLY A 13 1.07 -9.86 2.90
N LYS A 14 0.88 -8.84 2.05
CA LYS A 14 1.43 -7.48 2.19
C LYS A 14 1.17 -6.86 3.57
N SER A 15 -0.08 -6.79 4.01
CA SER A 15 -0.44 -6.16 5.30
C SER A 15 0.18 -6.87 6.50
N THR A 16 0.35 -8.19 6.43
CA THR A 16 1.04 -8.97 7.46
C THR A 16 2.53 -8.63 7.50
N THR A 17 3.17 -8.51 6.33
CA THR A 17 4.57 -8.14 6.22
C THR A 17 4.79 -6.69 6.66
N ALA A 18 3.89 -5.75 6.30
CA ALA A 18 3.93 -4.36 6.79
C ALA A 18 3.90 -4.30 8.33
N ARG A 19 3.02 -5.10 8.94
CA ARG A 19 2.95 -5.21 10.41
C ARG A 19 4.25 -5.76 11.00
N MET A 20 4.90 -6.74 10.38
CA MET A 20 6.19 -7.27 10.87
C MET A 20 7.27 -6.21 10.90
N PHE A 21 7.34 -5.31 9.92
CA PHE A 21 8.23 -4.14 9.94
C PHE A 21 7.88 -3.19 11.08
N ALA A 22 6.59 -2.88 11.27
CA ALA A 22 6.14 -2.01 12.36
C ALA A 22 6.45 -2.60 13.73
N ASP A 23 6.20 -3.90 13.94
CA ASP A 23 6.51 -4.63 15.18
C ASP A 23 8.02 -4.64 15.47
N ALA A 24 8.86 -4.56 14.44
CA ALA A 24 10.32 -4.41 14.55
C ALA A 24 10.79 -2.96 14.74
N GLY A 25 9.87 -2.01 14.92
CA GLY A 25 10.18 -0.59 15.17
C GLY A 25 10.48 0.24 13.92
N VAL A 26 10.29 -0.31 12.71
CA VAL A 26 10.44 0.45 11.45
C VAL A 26 9.17 1.25 11.19
N PRO A 27 9.27 2.59 10.97
CA PRO A 27 8.11 3.38 10.60
C PRO A 27 7.48 2.89 9.28
N VAL A 28 6.17 2.68 9.28
CA VAL A 28 5.41 2.22 8.11
C VAL A 28 4.33 3.24 7.76
N HIS A 29 4.31 3.67 6.51
CA HIS A 29 3.23 4.48 5.93
C HIS A 29 2.32 3.58 5.10
N ASP A 30 1.07 3.43 5.54
CA ASP A 30 0.03 2.71 4.82
C ASP A 30 -0.75 3.71 3.95
N SER A 31 -0.56 3.66 2.63
CA SER A 31 -1.20 4.57 1.68
C SER A 31 -2.72 4.40 1.65
N ASP A 32 -3.24 3.18 1.84
CA ASP A 32 -4.69 2.94 1.90
C ASP A 32 -5.30 3.53 3.18
N ALA A 33 -4.64 3.36 4.32
CA ALA A 33 -5.05 3.96 5.58
C ALA A 33 -5.01 5.50 5.52
N ALA A 34 -4.01 6.08 4.85
CA ALA A 34 -3.93 7.53 4.64
C ALA A 34 -5.13 8.05 3.83
N VAL A 35 -5.52 7.37 2.74
CA VAL A 35 -6.73 7.72 1.98
C VAL A 35 -7.99 7.62 2.86
N HIS A 36 -8.10 6.57 3.68
CA HIS A 36 -9.24 6.44 4.61
C HIS A 36 -9.33 7.60 5.60
N ALA A 37 -8.20 7.99 6.19
CA ALA A 37 -8.14 9.13 7.11
C ALA A 37 -8.49 10.45 6.42
N LEU A 38 -8.02 10.65 5.19
CA LEU A 38 -8.36 11.82 4.38
C LEU A 38 -9.85 11.89 4.08
N TYR A 39 -10.50 10.77 3.77
CA TYR A 39 -11.94 10.68 3.49
C TYR A 39 -12.82 10.95 4.71
N ALA A 40 -12.30 10.71 5.91
CA ALA A 40 -12.93 11.09 7.19
C ALA A 40 -12.47 12.48 7.70
N GLY A 41 -11.75 13.24 6.89
CA GLY A 41 -11.17 14.52 7.30
C GLY A 41 -11.01 15.49 6.14
N ARG A 42 -9.79 15.91 5.86
CA ARG A 42 -9.45 17.02 4.95
C ARG A 42 -9.98 16.88 3.51
N ALA A 43 -10.13 15.66 3.00
CA ALA A 43 -10.65 15.44 1.66
C ALA A 43 -12.17 15.57 1.58
N ALA A 44 -12.92 15.31 2.67
CA ALA A 44 -14.37 15.27 2.65
C ALA A 44 -15.01 16.56 2.14
N PRO A 45 -14.69 17.78 2.64
CA PRO A 45 -15.29 19.01 2.14
C PRO A 45 -14.93 19.30 0.68
N LEU A 46 -13.74 18.93 0.22
CA LEU A 46 -13.32 19.12 -1.16
C LEU A 46 -14.06 18.17 -2.11
N ILE A 47 -14.26 16.92 -1.66
CA ILE A 47 -15.01 15.91 -2.41
C ILE A 47 -16.48 16.30 -2.46
N GLU A 48 -17.09 16.76 -1.37
CA GLU A 48 -18.50 17.23 -1.36
C GLU A 48 -18.71 18.39 -2.33
N ALA A 49 -17.77 19.35 -2.37
CA ALA A 49 -17.84 20.48 -3.30
C ALA A 49 -17.77 20.04 -4.78
N ALA A 50 -17.00 18.99 -5.07
CA ALA A 50 -16.85 18.46 -6.42
C ALA A 50 -17.94 17.44 -6.79
N PHE A 51 -18.41 16.65 -5.81
CA PHE A 51 -19.36 15.54 -5.96
C PHE A 51 -20.47 15.67 -4.89
N PRO A 52 -21.40 16.61 -5.03
CA PRO A 52 -22.43 16.88 -4.02
C PRO A 52 -23.25 15.64 -3.67
N GLY A 53 -23.51 15.44 -2.36
CA GLY A 53 -24.27 14.32 -1.82
C GLY A 53 -23.48 13.04 -1.61
N THR A 54 -22.13 13.10 -1.75
CA THR A 54 -21.25 11.94 -1.51
C THR A 54 -20.62 11.94 -0.12
N VAL A 55 -20.90 12.96 0.72
CA VAL A 55 -20.41 13.02 2.10
C VAL A 55 -21.58 12.92 3.06
N ARG A 56 -21.47 12.07 4.07
CA ARG A 56 -22.45 11.89 5.15
C ARG A 56 -21.74 12.06 6.49
N GLU A 57 -22.31 12.92 7.36
CA GLU A 57 -21.75 13.17 8.70
C GLU A 57 -20.26 13.55 8.68
N GLY A 58 -19.82 14.28 7.64
CA GLY A 58 -18.42 14.71 7.48
C GLY A 58 -17.47 13.64 6.94
N VAL A 59 -17.97 12.45 6.58
CA VAL A 59 -17.18 11.35 6.02
C VAL A 59 -17.65 11.04 4.60
N VAL A 60 -16.70 10.79 3.70
CA VAL A 60 -17.00 10.38 2.31
C VAL A 60 -17.66 9.01 2.29
N ASP A 61 -18.89 8.93 1.76
CA ASP A 61 -19.55 7.67 1.44
C ASP A 61 -18.95 7.11 0.15
N ARG A 62 -18.10 6.08 0.31
CA ARG A 62 -17.34 5.48 -0.81
C ARG A 62 -18.25 4.79 -1.83
N ALA A 63 -19.42 4.32 -1.43
CA ALA A 63 -20.36 3.70 -2.35
C ALA A 63 -20.99 4.76 -3.26
N LEU A 64 -21.52 5.85 -2.67
CA LEU A 64 -22.08 6.97 -3.42
C LEU A 64 -21.03 7.66 -4.31
N LEU A 65 -19.82 7.88 -3.79
CA LEU A 65 -18.74 8.43 -4.60
C LEU A 65 -18.37 7.48 -5.74
N GLY A 66 -18.30 6.18 -5.48
CA GLY A 66 -18.05 5.16 -6.49
C GLY A 66 -19.07 5.18 -7.62
N GLU A 67 -20.37 5.32 -7.31
CA GLU A 67 -21.43 5.45 -8.31
C GLU A 67 -21.25 6.68 -9.22
N ARG A 68 -20.62 7.76 -8.73
CA ARG A 68 -20.36 8.97 -9.50
C ARG A 68 -19.16 8.87 -10.42
N VAL A 69 -18.09 8.13 -10.00
CA VAL A 69 -16.81 8.13 -10.70
C VAL A 69 -16.51 6.82 -11.43
N LEU A 70 -17.14 5.69 -11.04
CA LEU A 70 -16.90 4.41 -11.69
C LEU A 70 -17.62 4.37 -13.04
N GLY A 71 -16.83 4.16 -14.10
CA GLY A 71 -17.32 4.15 -15.49
C GLY A 71 -17.20 5.51 -16.21
N ASP A 72 -16.83 6.58 -15.51
CA ASP A 72 -16.53 7.89 -16.10
C ASP A 72 -15.07 8.28 -15.83
N ALA A 73 -14.24 8.22 -16.87
CA ALA A 73 -12.81 8.52 -16.75
C ALA A 73 -12.54 10.00 -16.44
N ALA A 74 -13.42 10.92 -16.82
CA ALA A 74 -13.27 12.34 -16.54
C ALA A 74 -13.56 12.63 -15.06
N GLU A 75 -14.62 12.05 -14.52
CA GLU A 75 -14.97 12.20 -13.10
C GLU A 75 -13.96 11.49 -12.19
N LEU A 76 -13.44 10.32 -12.61
CA LEU A 76 -12.35 9.66 -11.89
C LEU A 76 -11.10 10.55 -11.84
N LYS A 77 -10.68 11.14 -12.96
CA LYS A 77 -9.54 12.06 -13.03
C LYS A 77 -9.75 13.32 -12.18
N ARG A 78 -10.99 13.81 -12.10
CA ARG A 78 -11.36 14.95 -11.26
C ARG A 78 -11.23 14.61 -9.77
N LEU A 79 -11.64 13.41 -9.35
CA LEU A 79 -11.44 12.90 -7.99
C LEU A 79 -9.95 12.75 -7.67
N GLU A 80 -9.19 12.15 -8.57
CA GLU A 80 -7.74 11.97 -8.43
C GLU A 80 -7.02 13.32 -8.26
N ALA A 81 -7.40 14.35 -9.00
CA ALA A 81 -6.83 15.68 -8.88
C ALA A 81 -7.05 16.32 -7.48
N ILE A 82 -8.08 15.91 -6.76
CA ILE A 82 -8.35 16.33 -5.37
C ILE A 82 -7.53 15.49 -4.39
N VAL A 83 -7.53 14.16 -4.58
CA VAL A 83 -7.02 13.22 -3.58
C VAL A 83 -5.49 13.06 -3.65
N HIS A 84 -4.92 13.00 -4.84
CA HIS A 84 -3.48 12.76 -5.02
C HIS A 84 -2.58 13.77 -4.30
N PRO A 85 -2.84 15.11 -4.37
CA PRO A 85 -2.02 16.08 -3.65
C PRO A 85 -2.07 15.90 -2.14
N LEU A 86 -3.24 15.53 -1.60
CA LEU A 86 -3.42 15.30 -0.17
C LEU A 86 -2.68 14.04 0.30
N VAL A 87 -2.73 12.96 -0.48
CA VAL A 87 -1.99 11.72 -0.20
C VAL A 87 -0.49 11.98 -0.26
N ALA A 88 -0.01 12.71 -1.27
CA ALA A 88 1.40 13.06 -1.39
C ALA A 88 1.89 13.93 -0.21
N GLU A 89 1.04 14.81 0.29
CA GLU A 89 1.35 15.60 1.48
C GLU A 89 1.44 14.76 2.74
N GLU A 90 0.50 13.82 2.97
CA GLU A 90 0.55 12.88 4.11
C GLU A 90 1.86 12.06 4.10
N GLU A 91 2.23 11.52 2.94
CA GLU A 91 3.48 10.79 2.79
C GLU A 91 4.71 11.68 3.07
N ARG A 92 4.72 12.92 2.54
CA ARG A 92 5.79 13.87 2.80
C ARG A 92 5.92 14.22 4.28
N VAL A 93 4.81 14.42 4.98
CA VAL A 93 4.78 14.65 6.42
C VAL A 93 5.32 13.45 7.19
N PHE A 94 4.88 12.23 6.82
CA PHE A 94 5.39 10.99 7.40
C PHE A 94 6.91 10.86 7.22
N ILE A 95 7.42 11.04 5.99
CA ILE A 95 8.85 10.98 5.68
C ILE A 95 9.64 12.02 6.49
N THR A 96 9.12 13.24 6.61
CA THR A 96 9.77 14.31 7.37
C THR A 96 9.88 13.97 8.86
N ARG A 97 8.80 13.42 9.45
CA ARG A 97 8.79 12.97 10.85
C ARG A 97 9.77 11.82 11.08
N ALA A 98 9.79 10.84 10.19
CA ALA A 98 10.72 9.72 10.27
C ALA A 98 12.18 10.17 10.16
N LYS A 99 12.49 11.13 9.29
CA LYS A 99 13.83 11.74 9.21
C LYS A 99 14.21 12.46 10.51
N ALA A 100 13.29 13.24 11.07
CA ALA A 100 13.51 13.99 12.31
C ALA A 100 13.74 13.06 13.52
N SER A 101 13.15 11.86 13.53
CA SER A 101 13.39 10.84 14.56
C SER A 101 14.66 10.02 14.33
N GLY A 102 15.44 10.30 13.28
CA GLY A 102 16.67 9.57 12.97
C GLY A 102 16.44 8.17 12.38
N ALA A 103 15.24 7.85 11.90
CA ALA A 103 14.96 6.54 11.32
C ALA A 103 15.84 6.26 10.09
N PRO A 104 16.63 5.17 10.07
CA PRO A 104 17.49 4.83 8.94
C PRO A 104 16.71 4.24 7.76
N LEU A 105 15.55 3.66 8.03
CA LEU A 105 14.67 2.96 7.10
C LEU A 105 13.22 3.34 7.38
N VAL A 106 12.43 3.52 6.32
CA VAL A 106 10.96 3.58 6.37
C VAL A 106 10.37 2.64 5.34
N VAL A 107 9.17 2.14 5.61
CA VAL A 107 8.38 1.35 4.66
C VAL A 107 7.23 2.19 4.14
N LEU A 108 7.10 2.28 2.82
CA LEU A 108 5.94 2.83 2.14
C LEU A 108 5.12 1.65 1.62
N ASP A 109 4.00 1.37 2.27
CA ASP A 109 3.08 0.29 1.87
C ASP A 109 2.17 0.79 0.75
N ILE A 110 2.52 0.45 -0.51
CA ILE A 110 1.86 0.91 -1.72
C ILE A 110 1.34 -0.31 -2.51
N PRO A 111 0.05 -0.67 -2.40
CA PRO A 111 -0.49 -1.86 -3.04
C PRO A 111 -0.31 -1.90 -4.56
N LEU A 112 -0.47 -0.76 -5.22
CA LEU A 112 -0.44 -0.62 -6.68
C LEU A 112 0.82 0.08 -7.20
N LEU A 113 1.96 -0.10 -6.51
CA LEU A 113 3.23 0.58 -6.81
C LEU A 113 3.63 0.53 -8.29
N PHE A 114 3.46 -0.63 -8.93
CA PHE A 114 3.80 -0.84 -10.33
C PHE A 114 2.72 -0.35 -11.29
N GLU A 115 1.46 -0.47 -10.90
CA GLU A 115 0.29 -0.11 -11.69
C GLU A 115 0.17 1.40 -11.90
N ILE A 116 0.55 2.18 -10.88
CA ILE A 116 0.53 3.66 -10.92
C ILE A 116 1.90 4.27 -11.26
N ASP A 117 2.87 3.43 -11.61
CA ASP A 117 4.25 3.83 -11.96
C ASP A 117 4.92 4.73 -10.89
N ALA A 118 4.77 4.36 -9.62
CA ALA A 118 5.26 5.15 -8.48
C ALA A 118 6.65 4.71 -7.96
N LEU A 119 7.48 4.13 -8.83
CA LEU A 119 8.82 3.63 -8.46
C LEU A 119 9.80 4.74 -8.07
N ASP A 120 9.60 5.95 -8.55
CA ASP A 120 10.40 7.13 -8.21
C ASP A 120 10.23 7.59 -6.75
N ARG A 121 9.16 7.12 -6.10
CA ARG A 121 8.86 7.44 -4.69
C ARG A 121 9.71 6.63 -3.71
N VAL A 122 10.35 5.55 -4.16
CA VAL A 122 11.05 4.58 -3.31
C VAL A 122 12.49 4.38 -3.76
N ASP A 123 13.37 4.03 -2.84
CA ASP A 123 14.78 3.78 -3.13
C ASP A 123 15.04 2.29 -3.39
N ARG A 124 14.19 1.41 -2.82
CA ARG A 124 14.21 -0.05 -2.99
C ARG A 124 12.80 -0.60 -3.01
N VAL A 125 12.61 -1.70 -3.69
CA VAL A 125 11.31 -2.38 -3.84
C VAL A 125 11.35 -3.77 -3.21
N LEU A 126 10.45 -4.00 -2.26
CA LEU A 126 10.14 -5.31 -1.70
C LEU A 126 8.81 -5.82 -2.26
N VAL A 127 8.85 -6.95 -2.93
CA VAL A 127 7.65 -7.65 -3.39
C VAL A 127 7.36 -8.83 -2.46
N VAL A 128 6.15 -8.88 -1.92
CA VAL A 128 5.65 -10.09 -1.25
C VAL A 128 4.93 -10.96 -2.27
N THR A 129 5.17 -12.26 -2.21
CA THR A 129 4.61 -13.24 -3.15
C THR A 129 4.17 -14.50 -2.43
N ALA A 130 3.38 -15.32 -3.11
CA ALA A 130 3.04 -16.68 -2.71
C ALA A 130 2.64 -17.48 -4.00
N PRO A 131 2.70 -18.81 -3.99
CA PRO A 131 2.15 -19.62 -5.06
C PRO A 131 0.67 -19.30 -5.34
N GLU A 132 0.26 -19.35 -6.59
CA GLU A 132 -1.11 -19.00 -7.04
C GLU A 132 -2.19 -19.76 -6.25
N LYS A 133 -1.96 -21.03 -5.95
CA LYS A 133 -2.87 -21.83 -5.12
C LYS A 133 -3.09 -21.20 -3.74
N VAL A 134 -2.01 -20.81 -3.07
CA VAL A 134 -2.05 -20.20 -1.73
C VAL A 134 -2.70 -18.82 -1.79
N GLN A 135 -2.38 -18.04 -2.82
CA GLN A 135 -3.02 -16.74 -3.08
C GLN A 135 -4.54 -16.90 -3.19
N ARG A 136 -4.99 -17.81 -4.04
CA ARG A 136 -6.40 -18.09 -4.29
C ARG A 136 -7.13 -18.52 -3.03
N GLU A 137 -6.59 -19.48 -2.30
CA GLU A 137 -7.15 -19.96 -1.02
C GLU A 137 -7.32 -18.80 -0.02
N ARG A 138 -6.29 -17.97 0.15
CA ARG A 138 -6.34 -16.82 1.07
C ARG A 138 -7.37 -15.77 0.67
N VAL A 139 -7.52 -15.52 -0.65
CA VAL A 139 -8.46 -14.51 -1.13
C VAL A 139 -9.90 -15.02 -1.03
N LEU A 140 -10.17 -16.25 -1.43
CA LEU A 140 -11.52 -16.83 -1.39
C LEU A 140 -12.01 -17.09 0.05
N ALA A 141 -11.11 -17.20 1.01
CA ALA A 141 -11.47 -17.28 2.43
C ALA A 141 -11.97 -15.92 3.01
N ARG A 142 -11.85 -14.81 2.27
CA ARG A 142 -12.33 -13.50 2.74
C ARG A 142 -13.84 -13.38 2.59
N PRO A 143 -14.55 -12.79 3.57
CA PRO A 143 -16.00 -12.56 3.45
C PRO A 143 -16.36 -11.79 2.17
N GLY A 144 -17.37 -12.26 1.45
CA GLY A 144 -17.87 -11.60 0.23
C GLY A 144 -16.96 -11.68 -0.99
N MET A 145 -15.87 -12.45 -0.94
CA MET A 145 -15.01 -12.68 -2.10
C MET A 145 -15.52 -13.89 -2.90
N THR A 146 -15.66 -13.70 -4.20
CA THR A 146 -16.01 -14.76 -5.16
C THR A 146 -14.88 -14.95 -6.16
N GLU A 147 -14.86 -16.08 -6.85
CA GLU A 147 -13.90 -16.36 -7.90
C GLU A 147 -13.89 -15.27 -8.98
N ALA A 148 -15.06 -14.90 -9.46
CA ALA A 148 -15.20 -13.87 -10.50
C ALA A 148 -14.65 -12.53 -10.03
N ARG A 149 -14.88 -12.15 -8.76
CA ARG A 149 -14.34 -10.92 -8.19
C ARG A 149 -12.82 -10.98 -8.01
N PHE A 150 -12.29 -12.12 -7.59
CA PHE A 150 -10.87 -12.35 -7.49
C PHE A 150 -10.17 -12.18 -8.84
N GLU A 151 -10.68 -12.85 -9.88
CA GLU A 151 -10.12 -12.77 -11.24
C GLU A 151 -10.21 -11.33 -11.80
N ALA A 152 -11.32 -10.63 -11.57
CA ALA A 152 -11.47 -9.24 -11.99
C ALA A 152 -10.46 -8.29 -11.32
N ILE A 153 -10.11 -8.53 -10.04
CA ILE A 153 -9.08 -7.77 -9.34
C ILE A 153 -7.68 -8.14 -9.88
N ARG A 154 -7.43 -9.44 -10.03
CA ARG A 154 -6.15 -9.96 -10.54
C ARG A 154 -5.83 -9.45 -11.94
N ALA A 155 -6.83 -9.40 -12.81
CA ALA A 155 -6.68 -8.91 -14.18
C ALA A 155 -6.28 -7.43 -14.28
N LYS A 156 -6.57 -6.63 -13.25
CA LYS A 156 -6.17 -5.21 -13.18
C LYS A 156 -4.77 -5.00 -12.59
N GLN A 157 -4.17 -6.03 -12.01
CA GLN A 157 -2.85 -5.95 -11.39
C GLN A 157 -1.75 -6.40 -12.37
N VAL A 158 -0.59 -5.78 -12.26
CA VAL A 158 0.62 -6.23 -12.94
C VAL A 158 0.91 -7.68 -12.48
N PRO A 159 1.18 -8.60 -13.41
CA PRO A 159 1.44 -10.01 -13.05
C PRO A 159 2.58 -10.17 -12.05
N ASP A 160 2.42 -11.06 -11.07
CA ASP A 160 3.39 -11.29 -9.99
C ASP A 160 4.82 -11.57 -10.51
N ARG A 161 4.95 -12.34 -11.59
CA ARG A 161 6.24 -12.61 -12.22
C ARG A 161 6.96 -11.33 -12.69
N VAL A 162 6.20 -10.32 -13.15
CA VAL A 162 6.75 -9.05 -13.60
C VAL A 162 7.16 -8.20 -12.41
N LYS A 163 6.35 -8.16 -11.35
CA LYS A 163 6.69 -7.49 -10.09
C LYS A 163 7.97 -8.06 -9.50
N ARG A 164 8.07 -9.39 -9.40
CA ARG A 164 9.27 -10.06 -8.89
C ARG A 164 10.53 -9.78 -9.72
N ALA A 165 10.39 -9.71 -11.04
CA ALA A 165 11.53 -9.41 -11.92
C ALA A 165 12.07 -7.99 -11.76
N ARG A 166 11.28 -7.06 -11.19
CA ARG A 166 11.63 -5.65 -10.97
C ARG A 166 11.86 -5.32 -9.49
N ALA A 167 11.80 -6.32 -8.62
CA ALA A 167 12.01 -6.17 -7.19
C ALA A 167 13.49 -6.22 -6.83
N ASP A 168 13.93 -5.41 -5.86
CA ASP A 168 15.22 -5.57 -5.21
C ASP A 168 15.19 -6.74 -4.21
N PHE A 169 14.04 -6.95 -3.56
CA PHE A 169 13.85 -7.99 -2.55
C PHE A 169 12.51 -8.71 -2.74
N ILE A 170 12.49 -10.00 -2.38
CA ILE A 170 11.30 -10.84 -2.47
C ILE A 170 11.13 -11.60 -1.15
N ILE A 171 9.90 -11.58 -0.61
CA ILE A 171 9.51 -12.45 0.51
C ILE A 171 8.40 -13.39 0.03
N ASP A 172 8.68 -14.69 0.04
CA ASP A 172 7.66 -15.73 -0.13
C ASP A 172 6.93 -15.94 1.20
N THR A 173 5.69 -15.51 1.26
CA THR A 173 4.85 -15.58 2.46
C THR A 173 4.16 -16.94 2.63
N SER A 174 4.33 -17.87 1.70
CA SER A 174 3.78 -19.23 1.80
C SER A 174 4.58 -20.13 2.73
N LEU A 175 5.80 -19.75 3.05
CA LEU A 175 6.74 -20.53 3.88
C LEU A 175 6.48 -20.39 5.40
N GLY A 176 5.39 -19.74 5.79
CA GLY A 176 5.00 -19.53 7.18
C GLY A 176 5.42 -18.19 7.76
N MET A 177 4.79 -17.86 8.89
CA MET A 177 4.96 -16.56 9.55
C MET A 177 6.38 -16.34 10.09
N ASP A 178 6.99 -17.38 10.65
CA ASP A 178 8.33 -17.28 11.24
C ASP A 178 9.39 -17.07 10.16
N CYS A 179 9.25 -17.75 9.01
CA CYS A 179 10.13 -17.54 7.87
C CYS A 179 10.01 -16.10 7.32
N ALA A 180 8.79 -15.60 7.18
CA ALA A 180 8.57 -14.21 6.73
C ALA A 180 9.15 -13.19 7.73
N ARG A 181 9.00 -13.44 9.04
CA ARG A 181 9.55 -12.59 10.12
C ARG A 181 11.08 -12.59 10.09
N ALA A 182 11.71 -13.75 9.92
CA ALA A 182 13.17 -13.84 9.78
C ALA A 182 13.66 -13.05 8.57
N LYS A 183 12.98 -13.16 7.42
CA LYS A 183 13.32 -12.39 6.22
C LYS A 183 13.16 -10.87 6.41
N VAL A 184 12.14 -10.43 7.14
CA VAL A 184 11.98 -9.01 7.51
C VAL A 184 13.16 -8.56 8.38
N ALA A 185 13.55 -9.33 9.38
CA ALA A 185 14.69 -9.00 10.24
C ALA A 185 16.02 -8.93 9.45
N ASP A 186 16.26 -9.87 8.54
CA ASP A 186 17.41 -9.86 7.64
C ASP A 186 17.43 -8.56 6.78
N LEU A 187 16.28 -8.19 6.22
CA LEU A 187 16.17 -6.97 5.41
C LEU A 187 16.44 -5.71 6.21
N ILE A 188 15.92 -5.64 7.43
CA ILE A 188 16.18 -4.50 8.33
C ILE A 188 17.68 -4.40 8.61
N SER A 189 18.35 -5.50 8.91
CA SER A 189 19.79 -5.47 9.19
C SER A 189 20.64 -5.02 7.99
N VAL A 190 20.20 -5.35 6.77
CA VAL A 190 20.88 -4.95 5.52
C VAL A 190 20.61 -3.50 5.16
N LEU A 191 19.35 -3.04 5.31
CA LEU A 191 18.92 -1.73 4.85
C LEU A 191 19.09 -0.62 5.90
N ALA A 192 19.13 -1.00 7.17
CA ALA A 192 19.31 -0.11 8.30
C ALA A 192 20.43 -0.66 9.21
N PRO A 193 21.66 -0.80 8.72
CA PRO A 193 22.74 -1.24 9.59
C PRO A 193 22.82 -0.28 10.77
N GLN A 194 22.75 -0.84 11.99
CA GLN A 194 23.04 -0.06 13.19
C GLN A 194 24.44 0.55 12.99
N ALA A 195 24.56 1.84 13.25
CA ALA A 195 25.88 2.44 13.31
C ALA A 195 26.67 1.58 14.32
N ALA A 196 27.73 0.92 13.85
CA ALA A 196 28.65 0.26 14.75
C ALA A 196 29.10 1.32 15.74
N ASP A 197 28.93 1.02 17.02
CA ASP A 197 29.31 1.91 18.11
C ASP A 197 30.66 2.55 17.82
N ALA A 198 30.64 3.87 17.59
CA ALA A 198 31.85 4.67 17.38
C ALA A 198 32.34 5.20 18.72
#